data_876095fb8d5f7ae51ea9a028387c467a
#
_entry.id   876095fb8d5f7ae51ea9a028387c467a
#
_cell.length_a   1.000
_cell.length_b   1.000
_cell.length_c   1.000
_cell.angle_alpha   90.00
_cell.angle_beta   90.00
_cell.angle_gamma   90.00
#
_symmetry.space_group_name_H-M   'P 1'
#
loop_
_entity.id
_entity.type
_entity.pdbx_description
1 polymer ?
#
loop_
_entity_poly.entity_id
_entity_poly.type
_entity_poly.pdbx_seq_one_letter_code
_entity_poly.pdbx_strand_id
1 'polypeptide(L)'
;GFPPNANYIFMGDYVDRGKQSIETICLLLAYKIKYEENFFILRGNHESAAINKLYGFFDECKRRYDIKLWKSFTDLFNCLPIAASIEDKILLVHGGISPELKNIDQLKHIVRPTDVPDEGLLCDLLWSDPEKDVAKWGPNDRGVSVTFGQAALSAFLDKNDLDLICRAHQVVEDGYEFFGDKELVTVFSAPNYMGEFDNSGAIMLVDDNLMNRRSEERRVGKECR
;
A
#
# COMPACT_ATOMS: atom_id res chain seq x y z
N GLY A 1 -4.47 -20.51 -1.92
CA GLY A 1 -5.91 -20.79 -1.85
C GLY A 1 -6.75 -19.55 -2.11
N PHE A 2 -8.08 -19.70 -2.12
CA PHE A 2 -9.02 -18.58 -2.21
C PHE A 2 -9.73 -18.38 -0.86
N PRO A 3 -10.27 -17.16 -0.57
CA PRO A 3 -11.11 -17.00 0.60
C PRO A 3 -12.32 -17.97 0.57
N PRO A 4 -12.73 -18.55 1.71
CA PRO A 4 -12.25 -18.34 3.07
C PRO A 4 -11.03 -19.20 3.47
N ASN A 5 -10.48 -20.04 2.57
CA ASN A 5 -9.39 -20.98 2.89
C ASN A 5 -8.00 -20.31 3.00
N ALA A 6 -7.91 -19.03 2.65
CA ALA A 6 -6.72 -18.21 2.82
C ALA A 6 -7.14 -16.77 3.10
N ASN A 7 -6.36 -16.09 3.93
CA ASN A 7 -6.53 -14.67 4.21
C ASN A 7 -5.73 -13.83 3.22
N TYR A 8 -6.27 -12.69 2.84
CA TYR A 8 -5.64 -11.74 1.93
C TYR A 8 -5.66 -10.34 2.50
N ILE A 9 -4.55 -9.64 2.35
CA ILE A 9 -4.48 -8.21 2.60
C ILE A 9 -3.83 -7.51 1.42
N PHE A 10 -4.45 -6.44 0.94
CA PHE A 10 -3.99 -5.58 -0.13
C PHE A 10 -3.62 -4.21 0.44
N MET A 11 -2.49 -3.67 0.04
CA MET A 11 -1.89 -2.50 0.67
C MET A 11 -2.12 -1.20 -0.11
N GLY A 12 -3.19 -1.10 -0.90
CA GLY A 12 -3.57 0.13 -1.60
C GLY A 12 -3.20 0.17 -3.09
N ASP A 13 -3.47 1.32 -3.70
CA ASP A 13 -3.24 1.63 -5.12
C ASP A 13 -4.02 0.72 -6.09
N TYR A 14 -5.33 0.67 -5.90
CA TYR A 14 -6.25 -0.14 -6.71
C TYR A 14 -6.69 0.56 -7.98
N VAL A 15 -6.52 1.87 -8.04
CA VAL A 15 -6.98 2.74 -9.12
C VAL A 15 -5.84 3.53 -9.73
N ASP A 16 -6.08 4.13 -10.89
CA ASP A 16 -5.15 4.91 -11.70
C ASP A 16 -4.19 4.07 -12.56
N ARG A 17 -3.56 4.73 -13.52
CA ARG A 17 -2.54 4.20 -14.43
C ARG A 17 -3.04 3.10 -15.37
N GLY A 18 -3.81 2.13 -14.86
CA GLY A 18 -4.43 1.06 -15.63
C GLY A 18 -5.72 1.50 -16.34
N LYS A 19 -6.26 0.62 -17.18
CA LYS A 19 -7.47 0.88 -17.97
C LYS A 19 -8.75 0.32 -17.33
N GLN A 20 -8.64 -0.44 -16.24
CA GLN A 20 -9.71 -1.22 -15.61
C GLN A 20 -9.74 -0.99 -14.10
N SER A 21 -9.56 0.28 -13.67
CA SER A 21 -9.59 0.63 -12.25
C SER A 21 -10.94 0.32 -11.61
N ILE A 22 -12.04 0.57 -12.32
CA ILE A 22 -13.40 0.31 -11.83
C ILE A 22 -13.60 -1.19 -11.58
N GLU A 23 -13.23 -2.05 -12.54
CA GLU A 23 -13.33 -3.49 -12.39
C GLU A 23 -12.48 -4.01 -11.23
N THR A 24 -11.25 -3.50 -11.11
CA THR A 24 -10.32 -3.89 -10.05
C THR A 24 -10.89 -3.56 -8.67
N ILE A 25 -11.27 -2.31 -8.43
CA ILE A 25 -11.79 -1.93 -7.13
C ILE A 25 -13.13 -2.59 -6.82
N CYS A 26 -14.02 -2.74 -7.80
CA CYS A 26 -15.29 -3.43 -7.61
C CYS A 26 -15.10 -4.91 -7.26
N LEU A 27 -14.14 -5.59 -7.89
CA LEU A 27 -13.80 -6.99 -7.56
C LEU A 27 -13.31 -7.12 -6.12
N LEU A 28 -12.37 -6.25 -5.70
CA LEU A 28 -11.85 -6.26 -4.34
C LEU A 28 -12.94 -5.98 -3.30
N LEU A 29 -13.82 -5.01 -3.57
CA LEU A 29 -14.97 -4.72 -2.70
C LEU A 29 -15.96 -5.88 -2.63
N ALA A 30 -16.23 -6.56 -3.74
CA ALA A 30 -17.11 -7.73 -3.76
C ALA A 30 -16.53 -8.88 -2.91
N TYR A 31 -15.21 -9.10 -2.99
CA TYR A 31 -14.53 -10.07 -2.11
C TYR A 31 -14.58 -9.62 -0.65
N LYS A 32 -14.34 -8.35 -0.35
CA LYS A 32 -14.41 -7.81 1.03
C LYS A 32 -15.80 -7.98 1.63
N ILE A 33 -16.85 -7.69 0.88
CA ILE A 33 -18.24 -7.86 1.33
C ILE A 33 -18.58 -9.34 1.58
N LYS A 34 -18.09 -10.22 0.70
CA LYS A 34 -18.38 -11.65 0.79
C LYS A 34 -17.57 -12.36 1.87
N TYR A 35 -16.34 -11.93 2.12
CA TYR A 35 -15.37 -12.58 2.99
C TYR A 35 -14.75 -11.56 3.95
N GLU A 36 -15.59 -10.93 4.75
CA GLU A 36 -15.21 -9.79 5.60
C GLU A 36 -14.10 -10.10 6.60
N GLU A 37 -13.99 -11.36 7.05
CA GLU A 37 -12.98 -11.81 8.02
C GLU A 37 -11.71 -12.39 7.37
N ASN A 38 -11.70 -12.55 6.04
CA ASN A 38 -10.59 -13.18 5.33
C ASN A 38 -9.99 -12.29 4.24
N PHE A 39 -10.60 -11.14 3.96
CA PHE A 39 -10.20 -10.26 2.87
C PHE A 39 -10.10 -8.82 3.35
N PHE A 40 -8.91 -8.27 3.33
CA PHE A 40 -8.60 -6.94 3.86
C PHE A 40 -8.02 -6.05 2.77
N ILE A 41 -8.42 -4.78 2.78
CA ILE A 41 -7.94 -3.76 1.85
C ILE A 41 -7.54 -2.52 2.63
N LEU A 42 -6.30 -2.07 2.47
CA LEU A 42 -5.79 -0.82 3.02
C LEU A 42 -5.90 0.30 2.00
N ARG A 43 -5.80 1.52 2.44
CA ARG A 43 -5.75 2.71 1.61
C ARG A 43 -4.35 2.94 1.07
N GLY A 44 -4.20 3.21 -0.23
CA GLY A 44 -3.01 3.78 -0.84
C GLY A 44 -3.17 5.29 -1.09
N ASN A 45 -2.11 5.93 -1.54
CA ASN A 45 -2.15 7.36 -1.86
C ASN A 45 -3.01 7.66 -3.10
N HIS A 46 -3.18 6.70 -4.00
CA HIS A 46 -4.09 6.82 -5.14
C HIS A 46 -5.58 6.75 -4.75
N GLU A 47 -5.90 6.21 -3.60
CA GLU A 47 -7.25 6.24 -3.03
C GLU A 47 -7.55 7.59 -2.35
N SER A 48 -7.21 8.70 -3.06
CA SER A 48 -7.51 10.09 -2.66
C SER A 48 -7.98 10.90 -3.85
N ALA A 49 -8.90 11.85 -3.61
CA ALA A 49 -9.50 12.65 -4.67
C ALA A 49 -8.46 13.50 -5.45
N ALA A 50 -7.46 14.05 -4.74
CA ALA A 50 -6.41 14.86 -5.33
C ALA A 50 -5.58 14.06 -6.35
N ILE A 51 -5.26 12.81 -6.05
CA ILE A 51 -4.39 11.97 -6.87
C ILE A 51 -5.18 11.28 -7.99
N ASN A 52 -6.27 10.61 -7.70
CA ASN A 52 -7.00 9.85 -8.71
C ASN A 52 -7.77 10.71 -9.72
N LYS A 53 -7.85 12.01 -9.47
CA LYS A 53 -8.32 12.99 -10.45
C LYS A 53 -7.28 13.30 -11.53
N LEU A 54 -5.97 13.10 -11.21
CA LEU A 54 -4.85 13.40 -12.11
C LEU A 54 -4.40 12.18 -12.92
N TYR A 55 -4.53 10.99 -12.37
CA TYR A 55 -3.88 9.79 -12.92
C TYR A 55 -4.82 8.78 -13.58
N GLY A 56 -6.11 9.15 -13.78
CA GLY A 56 -6.99 8.48 -14.74
C GLY A 56 -8.30 7.94 -14.19
N PHE A 57 -8.42 7.64 -12.89
CA PHE A 57 -9.65 7.06 -12.35
C PHE A 57 -10.88 7.96 -12.45
N PHE A 58 -10.71 9.28 -12.20
CA PHE A 58 -11.78 10.25 -12.39
C PHE A 58 -12.30 10.24 -13.83
N ASP A 59 -11.38 10.27 -14.81
CA ASP A 59 -11.74 10.27 -16.23
C ASP A 59 -12.37 8.92 -16.64
N GLU A 60 -11.92 7.81 -16.08
CA GLU A 60 -12.52 6.50 -16.30
C GLU A 60 -13.98 6.48 -15.82
N CYS A 61 -14.23 6.93 -14.58
CA CYS A 61 -15.58 7.02 -14.02
C CYS A 61 -16.47 7.94 -14.87
N LYS A 62 -15.98 9.15 -15.17
CA LYS A 62 -16.73 10.14 -15.95
C LYS A 62 -17.07 9.65 -17.35
N ARG A 63 -16.16 8.97 -18.03
CA ARG A 63 -16.33 8.49 -19.40
C ARG A 63 -17.26 7.28 -19.48
N ARG A 64 -17.13 6.34 -18.54
CA ARG A 64 -17.87 5.06 -18.58
C ARG A 64 -19.21 5.13 -17.85
N TYR A 65 -19.32 6.02 -16.90
CA TYR A 65 -20.49 6.22 -16.05
C TYR A 65 -20.78 7.72 -15.87
N ASP A 66 -20.57 8.23 -14.66
CA ASP A 66 -20.76 9.64 -14.34
C ASP A 66 -19.86 10.09 -13.16
N ILE A 67 -19.90 11.39 -12.86
CA ILE A 67 -19.14 12.00 -11.77
C ILE A 67 -19.67 11.55 -10.40
N LYS A 68 -20.95 11.13 -10.30
CA LYS A 68 -21.53 10.68 -9.02
C LYS A 68 -20.88 9.38 -8.58
N LEU A 69 -20.59 8.48 -9.52
CA LEU A 69 -19.87 7.24 -9.24
C LEU A 69 -18.48 7.54 -8.64
N TRP A 70 -17.72 8.45 -9.26
CA TRP A 70 -16.42 8.87 -8.73
C TRP A 70 -16.51 9.44 -7.30
N LYS A 71 -17.52 10.27 -7.02
CA LYS A 71 -17.76 10.79 -5.66
C LYS A 71 -18.07 9.68 -4.67
N SER A 72 -18.88 8.70 -5.05
CA SER A 72 -19.19 7.55 -4.20
C SER A 72 -17.93 6.73 -3.88
N PHE A 73 -17.01 6.55 -4.85
CA PHE A 73 -15.73 5.92 -4.58
C PHE A 73 -14.85 6.79 -3.67
N THR A 74 -14.85 8.11 -3.83
CA THR A 74 -14.11 9.02 -2.95
C THR A 74 -14.59 8.89 -1.49
N ASP A 75 -15.90 8.87 -1.27
CA ASP A 75 -16.47 8.68 0.06
C ASP A 75 -16.08 7.31 0.65
N LEU A 76 -16.06 6.26 -0.16
CA LEU A 76 -15.60 4.93 0.24
C LEU A 76 -14.10 4.93 0.57
N PHE A 77 -13.28 5.52 -0.26
CA PHE A 77 -11.83 5.59 -0.05
C PHE A 77 -11.47 6.32 1.25
N ASN A 78 -12.21 7.35 1.60
CA ASN A 78 -12.05 8.07 2.86
C ASN A 78 -12.36 7.20 4.10
N CYS A 79 -13.05 6.07 3.92
CA CYS A 79 -13.35 5.09 4.97
C CYS A 79 -12.34 3.94 5.06
N LEU A 80 -11.45 3.77 4.08
CA LEU A 80 -10.49 2.66 4.08
C LEU A 80 -9.53 2.73 5.27
N PRO A 81 -9.17 1.59 5.87
CA PRO A 81 -8.14 1.52 6.90
C PRO A 81 -6.76 1.88 6.34
N ILE A 82 -5.93 2.50 7.16
CA ILE A 82 -4.62 3.04 6.77
C ILE A 82 -3.50 2.03 6.98
N ALA A 83 -3.63 1.21 8.01
CA ALA A 83 -2.63 0.22 8.38
C ALA A 83 -3.29 -1.03 8.99
N ALA A 84 -2.54 -2.11 9.06
CA ALA A 84 -2.92 -3.33 9.77
C ALA A 84 -1.68 -3.92 10.45
N SER A 85 -1.89 -4.84 11.41
CA SER A 85 -0.82 -5.64 11.98
C SER A 85 -1.14 -7.13 11.87
N ILE A 86 -0.10 -7.95 11.72
CA ILE A 86 -0.19 -9.41 11.82
C ILE A 86 0.53 -9.81 13.09
N GLU A 87 -0.20 -10.45 14.02
CA GLU A 87 0.31 -10.96 15.32
C GLU A 87 1.12 -9.92 16.11
N ASP A 88 0.77 -8.63 15.97
CA ASP A 88 1.49 -7.49 16.58
C ASP A 88 3.01 -7.45 16.29
N LYS A 89 3.46 -8.17 15.27
CA LYS A 89 4.87 -8.29 14.86
C LYS A 89 5.16 -7.73 13.49
N ILE A 90 4.21 -7.80 12.56
CA ILE A 90 4.37 -7.26 11.21
C ILE A 90 3.41 -6.10 11.03
N LEU A 91 3.93 -4.90 10.82
CA LEU A 91 3.12 -3.73 10.45
C LEU A 91 2.96 -3.68 8.93
N LEU A 92 1.72 -3.54 8.47
CA LEU A 92 1.38 -3.35 7.06
C LEU A 92 0.88 -1.93 6.86
N VAL A 93 1.47 -1.22 5.90
CA VAL A 93 1.13 0.16 5.55
C VAL A 93 1.46 0.40 4.08
N HIS A 94 0.79 1.36 3.43
CA HIS A 94 1.02 1.59 2.00
C HIS A 94 2.38 2.24 1.72
N GLY A 95 2.66 3.42 2.28
CA GLY A 95 3.91 4.17 2.12
C GLY A 95 4.99 3.70 3.09
N GLY A 96 4.95 4.18 4.31
CA GLY A 96 5.96 3.83 5.32
C GLY A 96 5.67 4.43 6.68
N ILE A 97 6.73 4.81 7.38
CA ILE A 97 6.65 5.40 8.72
C ILE A 97 6.73 6.93 8.68
N SER A 98 6.36 7.57 9.78
CA SER A 98 6.34 9.02 9.97
C SER A 98 7.23 9.44 11.14
N PRO A 99 7.88 10.58 11.08
CA PRO A 99 8.52 11.18 12.26
C PRO A 99 7.53 11.49 13.39
N GLU A 100 6.23 11.60 13.07
CA GLU A 100 5.15 11.78 14.04
C GLU A 100 4.65 10.48 14.66
N LEU A 101 4.90 9.32 14.03
CA LEU A 101 4.50 8.01 14.52
C LEU A 101 5.47 7.51 15.60
N LYS A 102 5.11 7.70 16.85
CA LYS A 102 5.92 7.27 17.99
C LYS A 102 5.50 5.91 18.56
N ASN A 103 4.21 5.60 18.43
CA ASN A 103 3.62 4.35 18.91
C ASN A 103 2.53 3.94 17.94
N ILE A 104 2.46 2.65 17.61
CA ILE A 104 1.45 2.07 16.71
C ILE A 104 0.02 2.30 17.19
N ASP A 105 -0.20 2.48 18.50
CA ASP A 105 -1.52 2.84 19.02
C ASP A 105 -2.06 4.17 18.48
N GLN A 106 -1.21 5.07 18.01
CA GLN A 106 -1.65 6.31 17.35
C GLN A 106 -2.48 6.02 16.09
N LEU A 107 -2.21 4.89 15.41
CA LEU A 107 -2.96 4.47 14.22
C LEU A 107 -4.44 4.21 14.51
N LYS A 108 -4.76 3.76 15.73
CA LYS A 108 -6.15 3.52 16.18
C LYS A 108 -6.96 4.81 16.36
N HIS A 109 -6.27 5.94 16.46
CA HIS A 109 -6.89 7.26 16.66
C HIS A 109 -7.10 8.05 15.36
N ILE A 110 -6.68 7.51 14.21
CA ILE A 110 -6.96 8.12 12.91
C ILE A 110 -8.46 8.02 12.63
N VAL A 111 -9.13 9.17 12.72
CA VAL A 111 -10.58 9.24 12.51
C VAL A 111 -10.90 9.04 11.03
N ARG A 112 -11.89 8.23 10.74
CA ARG A 112 -12.44 7.99 9.39
C ARG A 112 -13.95 8.20 9.39
N PRO A 113 -14.57 8.72 8.31
CA PRO A 113 -13.94 9.08 7.02
C PRO A 113 -13.03 10.31 7.12
N THR A 114 -11.96 10.33 6.31
CA THR A 114 -11.03 11.47 6.21
C THR A 114 -10.41 11.53 4.81
N ASP A 115 -10.20 12.73 4.30
CA ASP A 115 -9.34 12.92 3.13
C ASP A 115 -7.85 12.82 3.54
N VAL A 116 -6.96 12.71 2.55
CA VAL A 116 -5.51 12.68 2.79
C VAL A 116 -5.00 14.12 2.87
N PRO A 117 -4.42 14.56 4.00
CA PRO A 117 -3.83 15.89 4.10
C PRO A 117 -2.50 15.97 3.33
N ASP A 118 -2.04 17.19 3.07
CA ASP A 118 -0.78 17.44 2.35
C ASP A 118 0.46 17.16 3.21
N GLU A 119 0.33 17.07 4.54
CA GLU A 119 1.41 16.82 5.49
C GLU A 119 0.91 16.09 6.75
N GLY A 120 1.85 15.63 7.58
CA GLY A 120 1.58 14.97 8.86
C GLY A 120 1.42 13.46 8.78
N LEU A 121 1.06 12.86 9.91
CA LEU A 121 1.07 11.40 10.11
C LEU A 121 0.34 10.63 8.99
N LEU A 122 -0.88 11.00 8.65
CA LEU A 122 -1.67 10.28 7.64
C LEU A 122 -1.05 10.42 6.24
N CYS A 123 -0.53 11.59 5.90
CA CYS A 123 0.20 11.80 4.66
C CYS A 123 1.42 10.87 4.59
N ASP A 124 2.25 10.84 5.64
CA ASP A 124 3.46 10.03 5.67
C ASP A 124 3.20 8.53 5.56
N LEU A 125 2.16 8.03 6.23
CA LEU A 125 1.78 6.61 6.15
C LEU A 125 1.43 6.16 4.72
N LEU A 126 1.02 7.09 3.85
CA LEU A 126 0.65 6.81 2.47
C LEU A 126 1.73 7.19 1.45
N TRP A 127 2.71 8.03 1.82
CA TRP A 127 3.64 8.62 0.87
C TRP A 127 5.12 8.45 1.20
N SER A 128 5.51 8.16 2.46
CA SER A 128 6.92 8.08 2.84
C SER A 128 7.63 6.88 2.20
N ASP A 129 8.91 7.05 1.92
CA ASP A 129 9.75 6.04 1.28
C ASP A 129 11.01 5.73 2.10
N PRO A 130 11.47 4.46 2.11
CA PRO A 130 12.80 4.12 2.62
C PRO A 130 13.88 4.64 1.67
N GLU A 131 15.00 5.16 2.23
CA GLU A 131 16.10 5.69 1.44
C GLU A 131 17.45 5.35 2.08
N LYS A 132 18.35 4.70 1.32
CA LYS A 132 19.63 4.17 1.81
C LYS A 132 20.61 5.27 2.23
N ASP A 133 20.58 6.40 1.50
CA ASP A 133 21.52 7.51 1.71
C ASP A 133 21.06 8.50 2.79
N VAL A 134 19.89 8.26 3.39
CA VAL A 134 19.31 9.07 4.46
C VAL A 134 19.65 8.44 5.81
N ALA A 135 20.30 9.20 6.69
CA ALA A 135 20.68 8.68 8.01
C ALA A 135 19.45 8.37 8.88
N LYS A 136 18.47 9.28 8.93
CA LYS A 136 17.25 9.11 9.73
C LYS A 136 16.00 9.60 9.01
N TRP A 137 15.90 10.87 8.71
CA TRP A 137 14.79 11.50 7.99
C TRP A 137 15.34 12.47 6.95
N GLY A 138 14.72 12.51 5.77
CA GLY A 138 15.09 13.39 4.67
C GLY A 138 13.86 13.89 3.90
N PRO A 139 14.07 14.87 3.00
CA PRO A 139 13.04 15.28 2.05
C PRO A 139 12.73 14.16 1.07
N ASN A 140 11.49 14.06 0.62
CA ASN A 140 11.08 13.11 -0.39
C ASN A 140 11.06 13.80 -1.77
N ASP A 141 11.71 13.20 -2.76
CA ASP A 141 11.76 13.69 -4.15
C ASP A 141 10.39 13.74 -4.83
N ARG A 142 9.37 13.11 -4.24
CA ARG A 142 7.98 13.23 -4.69
C ARG A 142 7.39 14.62 -4.43
N GLY A 143 8.08 15.49 -3.65
CA GLY A 143 7.59 16.80 -3.25
C GLY A 143 6.52 16.79 -2.16
N VAL A 144 6.26 15.62 -1.56
CA VAL A 144 5.32 15.40 -0.45
C VAL A 144 5.90 14.37 0.51
N SER A 145 5.59 14.49 1.82
CA SER A 145 6.06 13.56 2.85
C SER A 145 7.59 13.55 3.03
N VAL A 146 8.12 12.47 3.58
CA VAL A 146 9.53 12.31 3.98
C VAL A 146 10.11 11.01 3.44
N THR A 147 11.44 10.94 3.41
CA THR A 147 12.17 9.67 3.33
C THR A 147 12.71 9.29 4.71
N PHE A 148 12.90 7.99 4.93
CA PHE A 148 13.45 7.47 6.18
C PHE A 148 14.58 6.46 5.93
N GLY A 149 15.64 6.61 6.73
CA GLY A 149 16.79 5.70 6.69
C GLY A 149 16.67 4.58 7.73
N GLN A 150 17.63 3.65 7.68
CA GLN A 150 17.68 2.49 8.56
C GLN A 150 17.60 2.86 10.05
N ALA A 151 18.28 3.91 10.50
CA ALA A 151 18.28 4.28 11.91
C ALA A 151 16.88 4.72 12.43
N ALA A 152 16.04 5.31 11.55
CA ALA A 152 14.67 5.63 11.91
C ALA A 152 13.79 4.38 11.96
N LEU A 153 13.99 3.47 11.00
CA LEU A 153 13.28 2.20 10.89
C LEU A 153 13.55 1.32 12.10
N SER A 154 14.83 1.00 12.41
CA SER A 154 15.20 0.14 13.53
C SER A 154 14.71 0.70 14.87
N ALA A 155 14.90 2.02 15.10
CA ALA A 155 14.40 2.65 16.33
C ALA A 155 12.87 2.60 16.48
N PHE A 156 12.13 2.62 15.36
CA PHE A 156 10.67 2.48 15.37
C PHE A 156 10.25 1.04 15.68
N LEU A 157 10.87 0.05 15.05
CA LEU A 157 10.60 -1.38 15.29
C LEU A 157 10.89 -1.77 16.74
N ASP A 158 12.09 -1.45 17.23
CA ASP A 158 12.50 -1.72 18.61
C ASP A 158 11.51 -1.14 19.64
N LYS A 159 11.10 0.11 19.41
CA LYS A 159 10.21 0.80 20.34
C LYS A 159 8.80 0.20 20.38
N ASN A 160 8.34 -0.38 19.28
CA ASN A 160 6.98 -0.90 19.12
C ASN A 160 6.91 -2.43 19.19
N ASP A 161 8.03 -3.11 19.50
CA ASP A 161 8.16 -4.57 19.55
C ASP A 161 7.72 -5.26 18.25
N LEU A 162 8.09 -4.63 17.10
CA LEU A 162 7.81 -5.12 15.75
C LEU A 162 9.05 -5.78 15.16
N ASP A 163 8.84 -6.80 14.33
CA ASP A 163 9.92 -7.49 13.63
C ASP A 163 10.07 -7.02 12.17
N LEU A 164 8.98 -6.54 11.55
CA LEU A 164 8.96 -6.22 10.13
C LEU A 164 7.93 -5.14 9.78
N ILE A 165 8.28 -4.27 8.83
CA ILE A 165 7.31 -3.47 8.09
C ILE A 165 7.16 -4.06 6.68
N CYS A 166 5.93 -4.36 6.26
CA CYS A 166 5.59 -4.69 4.89
C CYS A 166 4.85 -3.51 4.24
N ARG A 167 5.38 -3.01 3.13
CA ARG A 167 4.83 -1.84 2.43
C ARG A 167 4.76 -2.03 0.92
N ALA A 168 4.13 -1.12 0.22
CA ALA A 168 3.95 -1.12 -1.24
C ALA A 168 4.58 0.14 -1.89
N HIS A 169 3.87 0.91 -2.67
CA HIS A 169 4.11 2.29 -3.12
C HIS A 169 5.29 2.53 -4.06
N GLN A 170 6.34 1.71 -4.07
CA GLN A 170 7.48 1.83 -4.98
C GLN A 170 7.58 0.64 -5.92
N VAL A 171 7.87 0.94 -7.20
CA VAL A 171 8.24 -0.10 -8.17
C VAL A 171 9.60 -0.65 -7.81
N VAL A 172 9.70 -1.98 -7.75
CA VAL A 172 10.95 -2.70 -7.50
C VAL A 172 11.11 -3.81 -8.54
N GLU A 173 12.35 -4.05 -9.00
CA GLU A 173 12.66 -4.88 -10.16
C GLU A 173 12.12 -6.31 -10.04
N ASP A 174 12.37 -6.96 -8.92
CA ASP A 174 11.93 -8.35 -8.65
C ASP A 174 10.50 -8.45 -8.08
N GLY A 175 9.75 -7.32 -8.02
CA GLY A 175 8.43 -7.26 -7.37
C GLY A 175 8.51 -7.19 -5.85
N TYR A 176 9.68 -7.37 -5.25
CA TYR A 176 9.94 -7.14 -3.82
C TYR A 176 11.38 -6.69 -3.59
N GLU A 177 11.60 -5.88 -2.55
CA GLU A 177 12.93 -5.44 -2.12
C GLU A 177 12.98 -5.34 -0.59
N PHE A 178 14.05 -5.88 0.01
CA PHE A 178 14.32 -5.70 1.43
C PHE A 178 15.15 -4.45 1.69
N PHE A 179 14.86 -3.79 2.80
CA PHE A 179 15.58 -2.62 3.29
C PHE A 179 15.92 -2.80 4.76
N GLY A 180 17.04 -2.19 5.23
CA GLY A 180 17.40 -2.10 6.64
C GLY A 180 17.58 -3.46 7.32
N ASP A 181 18.55 -4.28 6.87
CA ASP A 181 18.81 -5.62 7.44
C ASP A 181 17.58 -6.54 7.44
N LYS A 182 16.68 -6.36 6.45
CA LYS A 182 15.41 -7.05 6.28
C LYS A 182 14.33 -6.67 7.29
N GLU A 183 14.46 -5.54 7.90
CA GLU A 183 13.47 -4.95 8.81
C GLU A 183 12.27 -4.34 8.06
N LEU A 184 12.41 -4.09 6.74
CA LEU A 184 11.32 -3.66 5.88
C LEU A 184 11.37 -4.44 4.57
N VAL A 185 10.20 -4.73 4.02
CA VAL A 185 10.02 -5.26 2.68
C VAL A 185 9.05 -4.39 1.89
N THR A 186 9.47 -3.95 0.71
CA THR A 186 8.57 -3.40 -0.31
C THR A 186 8.04 -4.55 -1.15
N VAL A 187 6.72 -4.65 -1.33
CA VAL A 187 6.04 -5.62 -2.18
C VAL A 187 5.26 -4.87 -3.25
N PHE A 188 5.58 -5.14 -4.51
CA PHE A 188 4.93 -4.53 -5.66
C PHE A 188 4.33 -5.61 -6.55
N SER A 189 3.01 -5.62 -6.71
CA SER A 189 2.27 -6.74 -7.31
C SER A 189 1.85 -6.51 -8.77
N ALA A 190 2.22 -5.35 -9.37
CA ALA A 190 1.88 -5.02 -10.76
C ALA A 190 3.09 -5.23 -11.68
N PRO A 191 3.21 -6.38 -12.40
CA PRO A 191 4.33 -6.64 -13.30
C PRO A 191 4.25 -5.76 -14.54
N ASN A 192 5.43 -5.46 -15.13
CA ASN A 192 5.54 -4.61 -16.33
C ASN A 192 4.77 -3.28 -16.18
N TYR A 193 5.03 -2.60 -15.04
CA TYR A 193 4.26 -1.44 -14.61
C TYR A 193 4.22 -0.35 -15.68
N MET A 194 3.00 0.07 -16.04
CA MET A 194 2.71 1.05 -17.09
C MET A 194 3.20 0.66 -18.50
N GLY A 195 3.78 -0.53 -18.69
CA GLY A 195 4.46 -0.92 -19.93
C GLY A 195 5.82 -0.23 -20.10
N GLU A 196 6.32 0.46 -19.08
CA GLU A 196 7.58 1.21 -19.07
C GLU A 196 8.66 0.54 -18.21
N PHE A 197 8.24 -0.20 -17.18
CA PHE A 197 9.11 -0.92 -16.28
C PHE A 197 9.09 -2.41 -16.60
N ASP A 198 10.25 -3.05 -16.69
CA ASP A 198 10.39 -4.51 -16.88
C ASP A 198 10.48 -5.23 -15.53
N ASN A 199 9.61 -4.83 -14.60
CA ASN A 199 9.56 -5.38 -13.25
C ASN A 199 8.68 -6.62 -13.16
N SER A 200 9.03 -7.54 -12.27
CA SER A 200 8.16 -8.63 -11.84
C SER A 200 7.08 -8.13 -10.87
N GLY A 201 6.02 -8.90 -10.70
CA GLY A 201 5.06 -8.72 -9.63
C GLY A 201 5.24 -9.78 -8.55
N ALA A 202 5.11 -9.41 -7.28
CA ALA A 202 5.24 -10.34 -6.16
C ALA A 202 4.05 -10.29 -5.20
N ILE A 203 3.87 -11.37 -4.47
CA ILE A 203 3.04 -11.47 -3.27
C ILE A 203 3.88 -12.03 -2.13
N MET A 204 3.63 -11.58 -0.91
CA MET A 204 4.26 -12.11 0.30
C MET A 204 3.33 -13.12 0.95
N LEU A 205 3.86 -14.28 1.30
CA LEU A 205 3.16 -15.29 2.09
C LEU A 205 3.70 -15.26 3.52
N VAL A 206 2.81 -15.20 4.48
CA VAL A 206 3.13 -15.29 5.91
C VAL A 206 2.51 -16.59 6.43
N ASP A 207 3.33 -17.48 7.03
CA ASP A 207 2.86 -18.70 7.65
C ASP A 207 2.60 -18.52 9.16
N ASP A 208 2.06 -19.55 9.81
CA ASP A 208 1.69 -19.53 11.22
C ASP A 208 2.87 -19.28 12.19
N ASN A 209 4.12 -19.38 11.70
CA ASN A 209 5.33 -19.09 12.47
C ASN A 209 5.89 -17.70 12.15
N LEU A 210 5.14 -16.85 11.47
CA LEU A 210 5.57 -15.54 10.95
C LEU A 210 6.78 -15.62 10.00
N MET A 211 7.05 -16.82 9.45
CA MET A 211 8.12 -17.03 8.48
C MET A 211 7.67 -16.52 7.12
N ASN A 212 8.42 -15.57 6.58
CA ASN A 212 8.19 -15.03 5.23
C ASN A 212 8.65 -16.06 4.20
N ARG A 213 7.72 -16.76 3.55
CA ARG A 213 8.02 -17.62 2.41
C ARG A 213 7.87 -16.82 1.13
N ARG A 214 8.87 -16.92 0.25
CA ARG A 214 8.82 -16.38 -1.11
C ARG A 214 7.71 -17.07 -1.88
N SER A 215 6.77 -16.32 -2.44
CA SER A 215 5.89 -16.87 -3.46
C SER A 215 6.59 -16.81 -4.81
N GLU A 216 6.29 -17.80 -5.65
CA GLU A 216 6.87 -17.95 -6.98
C GLU A 216 6.69 -16.68 -7.83
N GLU A 217 7.79 -16.24 -8.44
CA GLU A 217 7.78 -15.26 -9.51
C GLU A 217 6.88 -15.77 -10.66
N ARG A 218 5.72 -15.16 -10.85
CA ARG A 218 5.05 -15.24 -12.13
C ARG A 218 5.58 -14.12 -13.02
N ARG A 219 6.59 -14.43 -13.82
CA ARG A 219 6.87 -13.67 -15.03
C ARG A 219 5.65 -13.82 -15.93
N VAL A 220 4.80 -12.83 -15.96
CA VAL A 220 3.75 -12.76 -16.99
C VAL A 220 4.46 -12.42 -18.27
N GLY A 221 4.53 -13.38 -19.17
CA GLY A 221 5.13 -13.20 -20.50
C GLY A 221 4.46 -12.02 -21.25
N LYS A 222 5.18 -11.49 -22.24
CA LYS A 222 4.83 -10.33 -23.10
C LYS A 222 3.55 -10.54 -23.96
N GLU A 223 2.46 -11.02 -23.41
CA GLU A 223 1.21 -11.24 -24.14
C GLU A 223 0.01 -10.66 -23.39
N CYS A 224 -0.02 -9.34 -23.28
CA CYS A 224 -1.28 -8.60 -23.20
C CYS A 224 -1.19 -7.42 -24.18
N ARG A 225 -1.56 -7.69 -25.44
CA ARG A 225 -1.88 -6.68 -26.44
C ARG A 225 -3.28 -6.13 -26.21
#